data_cc5a850ee02573030f1e4677671e2395
#
_entry.id   cc5a850ee02573030f1e4677671e2395
#
_cell.length_a   1.000
_cell.length_b   1.000
_cell.length_c   1.000
_cell.angle_alpha   90.00
_cell.angle_beta   90.00
_cell.angle_gamma   90.00
#
_symmetry.space_group_name_H-M   'P 1'
#
loop_
_entity.id
_entity.type
_entity.pdbx_description
1 polymer ?
#
loop_
_entity_poly.entity_id
_entity_poly.type
_entity_poly.pdbx_seq_one_letter_code
_entity_poly.pdbx_strand_id
1 'polypeptide(L)'
;DELVAEAMRYYYFIKKGGFTATGGEPLLQAPFLTEVFKRLHAERLHTAIDTSGCLPITPAIDTLLDHTDLVLLDVKSVDDDQYATLTHGSRATNHAFLSHLQERGITTWVRHVLVPGWTDDDAMLHRLGQYVQQHSVVERIEVLPYHTMGCYKYEKMGLPYPLADVPAP
;
A
#
# COMPACT_ATOMS: atom_id res chain seq x y z
N ASP A 1 0.70 -22.78 7.75
CA ASP A 1 1.99 -23.44 8.05
C ASP A 1 2.95 -23.39 6.86
N GLU A 2 2.51 -23.69 5.65
CA GLU A 2 3.36 -23.77 4.46
C GLU A 2 4.03 -22.42 4.11
N LEU A 3 3.29 -21.31 4.12
CA LEU A 3 3.82 -19.98 3.79
C LEU A 3 4.92 -19.54 4.77
N VAL A 4 4.70 -19.74 6.08
CA VAL A 4 5.71 -19.43 7.09
C VAL A 4 6.94 -20.32 6.92
N ALA A 5 6.74 -21.63 6.69
CA ALA A 5 7.85 -22.54 6.45
C ALA A 5 8.66 -22.15 5.19
N GLU A 6 7.99 -21.70 4.13
CA GLU A 6 8.66 -21.22 2.92
C GLU A 6 9.44 -19.91 3.21
N ALA A 7 8.86 -18.95 3.92
CA ALA A 7 9.56 -17.73 4.32
C ALA A 7 10.81 -18.04 5.16
N MET A 8 10.73 -19.00 6.08
CA MET A 8 11.84 -19.40 6.95
C MET A 8 12.99 -20.08 6.21
N ARG A 9 12.76 -20.65 5.02
CA ARG A 9 13.85 -21.13 4.15
C ARG A 9 14.79 -19.99 3.72
N TYR A 10 14.28 -18.78 3.66
CA TYR A 10 15.04 -17.57 3.30
C TYR A 10 15.45 -16.72 4.50
N TYR A 11 15.31 -17.24 5.73
CA TYR A 11 15.53 -16.49 6.97
C TYR A 11 16.82 -15.66 6.98
N TYR A 12 17.94 -16.23 6.57
CA TYR A 12 19.23 -15.53 6.57
C TYR A 12 19.28 -14.34 5.60
N PHE A 13 18.45 -14.31 4.59
CA PHE A 13 18.32 -13.20 3.66
C PHE A 13 17.34 -12.14 4.16
N ILE A 14 16.21 -12.56 4.77
CA ILE A 14 15.13 -11.67 5.16
C ILE A 14 15.23 -11.15 6.62
N LYS A 15 16.09 -11.73 7.45
CA LYS A 15 16.19 -11.38 8.89
C LYS A 15 16.52 -9.91 9.19
N LYS A 16 17.06 -9.16 8.23
CA LYS A 16 17.33 -7.72 8.35
C LYS A 16 16.27 -6.84 7.69
N GLY A 17 15.57 -7.38 6.70
CA GLY A 17 14.55 -6.65 5.93
C GLY A 17 13.13 -6.96 6.39
N GLY A 18 12.82 -8.24 6.57
CA GLY A 18 11.49 -8.70 6.96
C GLY A 18 10.68 -9.33 5.84
N PHE A 19 9.38 -9.41 6.06
CA PHE A 19 8.38 -9.99 5.17
C PHE A 19 7.32 -8.95 4.82
N THR A 20 7.05 -8.77 3.54
CA THR A 20 5.99 -7.86 3.07
C THR A 20 4.85 -8.66 2.45
N ALA A 21 3.64 -8.46 2.96
CA ALA A 21 2.43 -8.95 2.33
C ALA A 21 1.96 -7.94 1.28
N THR A 22 1.86 -8.39 0.04
CA THR A 22 1.41 -7.62 -1.12
C THR A 22 0.53 -8.51 -2.02
N GLY A 23 0.18 -8.06 -3.20
CA GLY A 23 -0.58 -8.86 -4.17
C GLY A 23 -1.72 -8.07 -4.78
N GLY A 24 -2.99 -8.56 -4.72
CA GLY A 24 -4.17 -7.76 -4.99
C GLY A 24 -4.36 -6.71 -3.90
N GLU A 25 -5.26 -6.99 -2.95
CA GLU A 25 -5.38 -6.18 -1.74
C GLU A 25 -5.24 -7.11 -0.51
N PRO A 26 -4.10 -7.04 0.22
CA PRO A 26 -3.82 -7.97 1.32
C PRO A 26 -4.80 -7.85 2.49
N LEU A 27 -5.38 -6.65 2.70
CA LEU A 27 -6.36 -6.43 3.79
C LEU A 27 -7.63 -7.28 3.61
N LEU A 28 -7.94 -7.76 2.40
CA LEU A 28 -9.03 -8.73 2.17
C LEU A 28 -8.79 -10.08 2.85
N GLN A 29 -7.54 -10.38 3.17
CA GLN A 29 -7.12 -11.62 3.82
C GLN A 29 -6.61 -11.37 5.26
N ALA A 30 -7.09 -10.31 5.92
CA ALA A 30 -6.59 -9.89 7.23
C ALA A 30 -6.53 -11.02 8.27
N PRO A 31 -7.55 -11.89 8.46
CA PRO A 31 -7.46 -12.98 9.43
C PRO A 31 -6.32 -13.97 9.12
N PHE A 32 -6.12 -14.30 7.85
CA PHE A 32 -5.03 -15.19 7.43
C PHE A 32 -3.66 -14.55 7.67
N LEU A 33 -3.49 -13.29 7.26
CA LEU A 33 -2.25 -12.56 7.43
C LEU A 33 -1.91 -12.34 8.90
N THR A 34 -2.89 -12.13 9.77
CA THR A 34 -2.69 -12.04 11.22
C THR A 34 -1.96 -13.27 11.75
N GLU A 35 -2.40 -14.47 11.38
CA GLU A 35 -1.77 -15.70 11.84
C GLU A 35 -0.35 -15.90 11.27
N VAL A 36 -0.13 -15.44 10.03
CA VAL A 36 1.20 -15.43 9.41
C VAL A 36 2.13 -14.47 10.15
N PHE A 37 1.69 -13.22 10.37
CA PHE A 37 2.51 -12.18 11.00
C PHE A 37 2.84 -12.50 12.45
N LYS A 38 1.90 -13.04 13.24
CA LYS A 38 2.18 -13.54 14.60
C LYS A 38 3.34 -14.53 14.62
N ARG A 39 3.37 -15.47 13.69
CA ARG A 39 4.43 -16.48 13.62
C ARG A 39 5.75 -15.89 13.15
N LEU A 40 5.73 -14.96 12.19
CA LEU A 40 6.93 -14.26 11.74
C LEU A 40 7.53 -13.39 12.85
N HIS A 41 6.71 -12.73 13.67
CA HIS A 41 7.14 -11.99 14.86
C HIS A 41 7.78 -12.91 15.91
N ALA A 42 7.25 -14.14 16.11
CA ALA A 42 7.87 -15.11 17.00
C ALA A 42 9.30 -15.47 16.57
N GLU A 43 9.57 -15.40 15.26
CA GLU A 43 10.91 -15.60 14.67
C GLU A 43 11.71 -14.27 14.56
N ARG A 44 11.21 -13.18 15.15
CA ARG A 44 11.82 -11.83 15.13
C ARG A 44 12.00 -11.25 13.73
N LEU A 45 11.10 -11.59 12.82
CA LEU A 45 11.03 -10.99 11.50
C LEU A 45 10.11 -9.78 11.51
N HIS A 46 10.59 -8.69 10.91
CA HIS A 46 9.79 -7.49 10.65
C HIS A 46 8.69 -7.78 9.64
N THR A 47 7.51 -7.24 9.84
CA THR A 47 6.34 -7.46 8.97
C THR A 47 5.85 -6.16 8.36
N ALA A 48 5.54 -6.20 7.08
CA ALA A 48 5.01 -5.05 6.36
C ALA A 48 3.79 -5.43 5.51
N ILE A 49 2.88 -4.49 5.31
CA ILE A 49 1.73 -4.58 4.41
C ILE A 49 1.87 -3.54 3.31
N ASP A 50 1.72 -3.95 2.07
CA ASP A 50 1.64 -3.07 0.89
C ASP A 50 0.18 -3.01 0.43
N THR A 51 -0.50 -1.89 0.67
CA THR A 51 -1.96 -1.76 0.54
C THR A 51 -2.39 -0.45 -0.11
N SER A 52 -3.52 -0.48 -0.78
CA SER A 52 -4.21 0.72 -1.24
C SER A 52 -4.90 1.50 -0.09
N GLY A 53 -5.14 0.88 1.07
CA GLY A 53 -5.90 1.48 2.16
C GLY A 53 -7.35 1.82 1.82
N CYS A 54 -7.93 1.19 0.80
CA CYS A 54 -9.26 1.51 0.27
C CYS A 54 -10.39 0.64 0.85
N LEU A 55 -10.11 -0.12 1.90
CA LEU A 55 -11.11 -0.91 2.61
C LEU A 55 -11.54 -0.24 3.92
N PRO A 56 -12.81 -0.38 4.31
CA PRO A 56 -13.25 0.02 5.65
C PRO A 56 -12.45 -0.71 6.73
N ILE A 57 -12.09 0.00 7.78
CA ILE A 57 -11.41 -0.61 8.93
C ILE A 57 -12.38 -1.54 9.64
N THR A 58 -11.98 -2.79 9.79
CA THR A 58 -12.73 -3.83 10.48
C THR A 58 -11.94 -4.35 11.68
N PRO A 59 -12.58 -5.02 12.65
CA PRO A 59 -11.84 -5.64 13.77
C PRO A 59 -10.75 -6.62 13.30
N ALA A 60 -10.94 -7.28 12.16
CA ALA A 60 -9.93 -8.18 11.60
C ALA A 60 -8.71 -7.41 11.09
N ILE A 61 -8.91 -6.26 10.43
CA ILE A 61 -7.83 -5.36 9.99
C ILE A 61 -7.10 -4.80 11.22
N ASP A 62 -7.83 -4.36 12.24
CA ASP A 62 -7.23 -3.87 13.49
C ASP A 62 -6.32 -4.92 14.14
N THR A 63 -6.79 -6.17 14.21
CA THR A 63 -5.98 -7.28 14.75
C THR A 63 -4.75 -7.56 13.90
N LEU A 64 -4.84 -7.44 12.57
CA LEU A 64 -3.67 -7.56 11.68
C LEU A 64 -2.67 -6.44 11.94
N LEU A 65 -3.14 -5.22 12.12
CA LEU A 65 -2.30 -4.05 12.40
C LEU A 65 -1.56 -4.16 13.75
N ASP A 66 -2.06 -4.92 14.74
CA ASP A 66 -1.34 -5.24 15.99
C ASP A 66 -0.03 -6.03 15.75
N HIS A 67 0.08 -6.65 14.58
CA HIS A 67 1.22 -7.48 14.17
C HIS A 67 1.91 -6.94 12.92
N THR A 68 1.76 -5.63 12.64
CA THR A 68 2.33 -4.97 11.46
C THR A 68 3.30 -3.88 11.90
N ASP A 69 4.55 -3.98 11.50
CA ASP A 69 5.59 -3.02 11.86
C ASP A 69 5.66 -1.84 10.87
N LEU A 70 5.25 -2.05 9.62
CA LEU A 70 5.30 -1.05 8.57
C LEU A 70 4.12 -1.18 7.62
N VAL A 71 3.52 -0.06 7.26
CA VAL A 71 2.54 -0.01 6.16
C VAL A 71 3.13 0.78 4.98
N LEU A 72 3.17 0.16 3.81
CA LEU A 72 3.40 0.81 2.53
C LEU A 72 2.02 1.20 1.99
N LEU A 73 1.68 2.49 2.08
CA LEU A 73 0.35 2.99 1.73
C LEU A 73 0.37 3.71 0.38
N ASP A 74 -0.36 3.19 -0.57
CA ASP A 74 -0.56 3.86 -1.85
C ASP A 74 -1.50 5.07 -1.71
N VAL A 75 -0.99 6.28 -1.97
CA VAL A 75 -1.78 7.51 -2.10
C VAL A 75 -1.80 7.91 -3.58
N LYS A 76 -2.88 7.58 -4.28
CA LYS A 76 -2.95 7.75 -5.74
C LYS A 76 -3.18 9.20 -6.16
N SER A 77 -3.90 9.99 -5.35
CA SER A 77 -4.07 11.43 -5.48
C SER A 77 -4.55 12.03 -4.15
N VAL A 78 -4.32 13.33 -3.96
CA VAL A 78 -4.87 14.13 -2.87
C VAL A 78 -6.09 14.96 -3.28
N ASP A 79 -6.50 14.84 -4.54
CA ASP A 79 -7.70 15.44 -5.12
C ASP A 79 -8.79 14.36 -5.24
N ASP A 80 -10.01 14.67 -4.80
CA ASP A 80 -11.10 13.68 -4.73
C ASP A 80 -11.57 13.22 -6.11
N ASP A 81 -11.72 14.14 -7.06
CA ASP A 81 -12.19 13.84 -8.41
C ASP A 81 -11.14 13.05 -9.20
N GLN A 82 -9.87 13.45 -9.07
CA GLN A 82 -8.76 12.73 -9.68
C GLN A 82 -8.61 11.33 -9.07
N TYR A 83 -8.74 11.20 -7.74
CA TYR A 83 -8.67 9.92 -7.06
C TYR A 83 -9.77 8.96 -7.55
N ALA A 84 -11.02 9.46 -7.62
CA ALA A 84 -12.15 8.68 -8.11
C ALA A 84 -11.96 8.25 -9.58
N THR A 85 -11.44 9.15 -10.43
CA THR A 85 -11.16 8.85 -11.84
C THR A 85 -10.08 7.76 -11.99
N LEU A 86 -9.01 7.84 -11.21
CA LEU A 86 -7.88 6.90 -11.31
C LEU A 86 -8.18 5.53 -10.71
N THR A 87 -9.00 5.46 -9.64
CA THR A 87 -9.14 4.25 -8.83
C THR A 87 -10.54 3.67 -8.81
N HIS A 88 -11.54 4.43 -9.28
CA HIS A 88 -12.98 4.16 -9.09
C HIS A 88 -13.37 4.00 -7.61
N GLY A 89 -12.51 4.48 -6.69
CA GLY A 89 -12.66 4.40 -5.25
C GLY A 89 -12.86 5.77 -4.60
N SER A 90 -12.83 5.78 -3.27
CA SER A 90 -12.96 7.00 -2.47
C SER A 90 -11.65 7.37 -1.76
N ARG A 91 -11.16 8.58 -1.99
CA ARG A 91 -10.03 9.13 -1.24
C ARG A 91 -10.32 9.20 0.26
N ALA A 92 -11.57 9.43 0.63
CA ALA A 92 -11.97 9.50 2.05
C ALA A 92 -11.66 8.19 2.80
N THR A 93 -11.81 7.02 2.16
CA THR A 93 -11.47 5.72 2.77
C THR A 93 -9.95 5.59 2.97
N ASN A 94 -9.15 5.96 1.96
CA ASN A 94 -7.69 5.96 2.07
C ASN A 94 -7.20 6.94 3.16
N HIS A 95 -7.79 8.15 3.23
CA HIS A 95 -7.49 9.13 4.27
C HIS A 95 -7.87 8.62 5.66
N ALA A 96 -9.05 8.01 5.83
CA ALA A 96 -9.46 7.42 7.10
C ALA A 96 -8.49 6.31 7.55
N PHE A 97 -7.99 5.52 6.61
CA PHE A 97 -7.00 4.48 6.90
C PHE A 97 -5.67 5.09 7.39
N LEU A 98 -5.15 6.13 6.70
CA LEU A 98 -3.92 6.82 7.15
C LEU A 98 -4.11 7.48 8.52
N SER A 99 -5.27 8.10 8.77
CA SER A 99 -5.60 8.69 10.07
C SER A 99 -5.61 7.63 11.18
N HIS A 100 -6.15 6.45 10.88
CA HIS A 100 -6.16 5.32 11.82
C HIS A 100 -4.73 4.80 12.11
N LEU A 101 -3.87 4.71 11.08
CA LEU A 101 -2.45 4.39 11.28
C LEU A 101 -1.76 5.42 12.19
N GLN A 102 -2.09 6.70 12.01
CA GLN A 102 -1.60 7.80 12.86
C GLN A 102 -2.06 7.63 14.32
N GLU A 103 -3.33 7.31 14.57
CA GLU A 103 -3.85 7.06 15.92
C GLU A 103 -3.18 5.88 16.61
N ARG A 104 -2.81 4.86 15.83
CA ARG A 104 -2.14 3.65 16.30
C ARG A 104 -0.62 3.78 16.41
N GLY A 105 -0.04 4.86 15.87
CA GLY A 105 1.41 5.05 15.86
C GLY A 105 2.17 4.06 14.97
N ILE A 106 1.54 3.56 13.89
CA ILE A 106 2.15 2.56 13.00
C ILE A 106 2.99 3.28 11.95
N THR A 107 4.27 2.95 11.88
CA THR A 107 5.18 3.48 10.84
C THR A 107 4.60 3.27 9.45
N THR A 108 4.58 4.34 8.66
CA THR A 108 3.98 4.33 7.33
C THR A 108 4.95 4.93 6.31
N TRP A 109 5.09 4.29 5.16
CA TRP A 109 5.70 4.88 3.98
C TRP A 109 4.61 5.11 2.95
N VAL A 110 4.46 6.35 2.51
CA VAL A 110 3.51 6.69 1.45
C VAL A 110 4.16 6.41 0.11
N ARG A 111 3.44 5.74 -0.77
CA ARG A 111 3.85 5.48 -2.16
C ARG A 111 2.96 6.24 -3.12
N HIS A 112 3.57 6.90 -4.07
CA HIS A 112 2.88 7.67 -5.10
C HIS A 112 3.45 7.38 -6.47
N VAL A 113 2.58 7.03 -7.43
CA VAL A 113 3.01 6.75 -8.81
C VAL A 113 2.86 8.01 -9.65
N LEU A 114 3.95 8.44 -10.28
CA LEU A 114 3.94 9.53 -11.27
C LEU A 114 3.44 9.01 -12.61
N VAL A 115 2.21 9.35 -12.94
CA VAL A 115 1.59 9.04 -14.22
C VAL A 115 1.61 10.30 -15.08
N PRO A 116 2.35 10.32 -16.21
CA PRO A 116 2.47 11.50 -17.08
C PRO A 116 1.12 12.09 -17.49
N GLY A 117 0.96 13.39 -17.27
CA GLY A 117 -0.29 14.12 -17.56
C GLY A 117 -1.45 13.86 -16.59
N TRP A 118 -1.23 13.06 -15.54
CA TRP A 118 -2.25 12.72 -14.53
C TRP A 118 -1.82 13.12 -13.13
N THR A 119 -0.69 12.58 -12.65
CA THR A 119 -0.25 12.74 -11.26
C THR A 119 1.15 13.35 -11.15
N ASP A 120 1.67 13.92 -12.22
CA ASP A 120 3.01 14.54 -12.32
C ASP A 120 2.98 16.07 -12.28
N ASP A 121 1.83 16.68 -12.00
CA ASP A 121 1.70 18.14 -11.85
C ASP A 121 2.36 18.63 -10.55
N ASP A 122 3.22 19.64 -10.65
CA ASP A 122 3.98 20.19 -9.53
C ASP A 122 3.09 20.69 -8.39
N ALA A 123 1.94 21.31 -8.71
CA ALA A 123 1.02 21.79 -7.69
C ALA A 123 0.36 20.64 -6.93
N MET A 124 0.05 19.53 -7.63
CA MET A 124 -0.48 18.32 -6.99
C MET A 124 0.57 17.65 -6.10
N LEU A 125 1.81 17.54 -6.56
CA LEU A 125 2.93 17.00 -5.78
C LEU A 125 3.20 17.84 -4.53
N HIS A 126 3.10 19.16 -4.64
CA HIS A 126 3.21 20.05 -3.50
C HIS A 126 2.09 19.81 -2.48
N ARG A 127 0.83 19.67 -2.93
CA ARG A 127 -0.30 19.31 -2.06
C ARG A 127 -0.12 17.94 -1.41
N LEU A 128 0.43 16.95 -2.13
CA LEU A 128 0.76 15.64 -1.57
C LEU A 128 1.78 15.77 -0.43
N GLY A 129 2.84 16.56 -0.65
CA GLY A 129 3.83 16.84 0.39
C GLY A 129 3.22 17.48 1.64
N GLN A 130 2.35 18.51 1.44
CA GLN A 130 1.65 19.16 2.54
C GLN A 130 0.70 18.20 3.27
N TYR A 131 -0.01 17.34 2.54
CA TYR A 131 -0.90 16.34 3.12
C TYR A 131 -0.13 15.34 4.00
N VAL A 132 0.98 14.82 3.50
CA VAL A 132 1.79 13.82 4.21
C VAL A 132 2.42 14.42 5.48
N GLN A 133 2.88 15.68 5.45
CA GLN A 133 3.47 16.36 6.61
C GLN A 133 2.53 16.47 7.82
N GLN A 134 1.22 16.33 7.63
CA GLN A 134 0.23 16.35 8.71
C GLN A 134 0.20 15.03 9.52
N HIS A 135 0.88 13.98 9.03
CA HIS A 135 0.86 12.65 9.63
C HIS A 135 2.25 12.25 10.11
N SER A 136 2.51 12.36 11.40
CA SER A 136 3.84 12.10 12.00
C SER A 136 4.30 10.65 11.89
N VAL A 137 3.40 9.70 11.60
CA VAL A 137 3.75 8.30 11.34
C VAL A 137 4.34 8.06 9.97
N VAL A 138 4.22 9.05 9.06
CA VAL A 138 4.80 8.93 7.72
C VAL A 138 6.27 9.30 7.76
N GLU A 139 7.13 8.30 7.69
CA GLU A 139 8.59 8.48 7.70
C GLU A 139 9.16 8.76 6.31
N ARG A 140 8.45 8.35 5.26
CA ARG A 140 8.95 8.41 3.88
C ARG A 140 7.83 8.59 2.87
N ILE A 141 8.13 9.30 1.79
CA ILE A 141 7.38 9.26 0.53
C ILE A 141 8.26 8.60 -0.52
N GLU A 142 7.75 7.55 -1.15
CA GLU A 142 8.38 6.90 -2.31
C GLU A 142 7.61 7.29 -3.57
N VAL A 143 8.29 8.03 -4.43
CA VAL A 143 7.75 8.42 -5.73
C VAL A 143 8.22 7.39 -6.76
N LEU A 144 7.26 6.72 -7.38
CA LEU A 144 7.50 5.62 -8.31
C LEU A 144 7.18 6.07 -9.74
N PRO A 145 8.05 5.82 -10.72
CA PRO A 145 7.72 6.06 -12.10
C PRO A 145 6.59 5.13 -12.56
N TYR A 146 5.69 5.65 -13.39
CA TYR A 146 4.67 4.84 -14.05
C TYR A 146 5.31 3.80 -14.97
N HIS A 147 4.71 2.61 -15.04
CA HIS A 147 5.12 1.55 -15.96
C HIS A 147 3.91 0.75 -16.46
N THR A 148 4.04 0.15 -17.62
CA THR A 148 2.96 -0.59 -18.29
C THR A 148 2.91 -2.09 -17.95
N MET A 149 3.72 -2.56 -17.00
CA MET A 149 3.79 -3.99 -16.64
C MET A 149 2.47 -4.60 -16.17
N GLY A 150 1.50 -3.77 -15.76
CA GLY A 150 0.17 -4.22 -15.35
C GLY A 150 -0.83 -4.43 -16.49
N CYS A 151 -0.55 -3.93 -17.71
CA CYS A 151 -1.50 -3.94 -18.84
C CYS A 151 -2.03 -5.34 -19.18
N TYR A 152 -1.15 -6.36 -19.12
CA TYR A 152 -1.54 -7.74 -19.42
C TYR A 152 -2.66 -8.28 -18.52
N LYS A 153 -2.81 -7.72 -17.29
CA LYS A 153 -3.89 -8.11 -16.37
C LYS A 153 -5.24 -7.64 -16.89
N TYR A 154 -5.30 -6.42 -17.44
CA TYR A 154 -6.50 -5.88 -18.06
C TYR A 154 -6.88 -6.68 -19.30
N GLU A 155 -5.91 -7.01 -20.16
CA GLU A 155 -6.13 -7.87 -21.32
C GLU A 155 -6.71 -9.24 -20.93
N LYS A 156 -6.13 -9.89 -19.91
CA LYS A 156 -6.63 -11.18 -19.41
C LYS A 156 -8.04 -11.10 -18.81
N MET A 157 -8.43 -9.95 -18.26
CA MET A 157 -9.77 -9.72 -17.74
C MET A 157 -10.75 -9.24 -18.81
N GLY A 158 -10.32 -8.99 -20.05
CA GLY A 158 -11.14 -8.42 -21.12
C GLY A 158 -11.58 -6.98 -20.84
N LEU A 159 -10.80 -6.23 -20.05
CA LEU A 159 -11.09 -4.87 -19.66
C LEU A 159 -10.20 -3.88 -20.43
N PRO A 160 -10.73 -2.70 -20.84
CA PRO A 160 -9.90 -1.66 -21.41
C PRO A 160 -8.91 -1.13 -20.36
N TYR A 161 -7.66 -0.90 -20.80
CA TYR A 161 -6.66 -0.31 -19.90
C TYR A 161 -6.84 1.22 -19.86
N PRO A 162 -7.12 1.83 -18.69
CA PRO A 162 -7.46 3.27 -18.62
C PRO A 162 -6.33 4.21 -19.05
N LEU A 163 -5.08 3.75 -18.98
CA LEU A 163 -3.88 4.53 -19.30
C LEU A 163 -3.18 4.04 -20.58
N ALA A 164 -3.94 3.47 -21.54
CA ALA A 164 -3.38 2.91 -22.78
C ALA A 164 -2.56 3.93 -23.59
N ASP A 165 -2.98 5.19 -23.56
CA ASP A 165 -2.36 6.28 -24.33
C ASP A 165 -1.26 7.03 -23.54
N VAL A 166 -0.97 6.60 -22.30
CA VAL A 166 0.06 7.23 -21.46
C VAL A 166 1.40 6.54 -21.72
N PRO A 167 2.42 7.27 -22.21
CA PRO A 167 3.74 6.69 -22.40
C PRO A 167 4.37 6.31 -21.05
N ALA A 168 5.08 5.19 -21.02
CA ALA A 168 5.99 4.93 -19.91
C ALA A 168 7.14 5.94 -19.95
N PRO A 169 7.58 6.47 -18.80
CA PRO A 169 8.72 7.39 -18.72
C PRO A 169 10.03 6.71 -19.10
#